data_7347346e66e6a7d68614b8a85f5409fb
#
_entry.id   7347346e66e6a7d68614b8a85f5409fb
#
_cell.length_a   1.000
_cell.length_b   1.000
_cell.length_c   1.000
_cell.angle_alpha   90.00
_cell.angle_beta   90.00
_cell.angle_gamma   90.00
#
_symmetry.space_group_name_H-M   'P 1'
#
loop_
_entity.id
_entity.type
_entity.pdbx_description
1 polymer ?
#
loop_
_entity_poly.entity_id
_entity_poly.type
_entity_poly.pdbx_seq_one_letter_code
_entity_poly.pdbx_strand_id
1 'polypeptide(L)'
;MSDNNFEAMKNADPSLMNGESKCPVSHGASDQHTNRAQTNKEWWPDQVNLSILHQHDAKTNPMDSDFNYRKEFKDLDYDALKSDLNTLMTNSQDWWPADYGHYGPFFIRMTWHAAGTYRTADGRGGGGTGSQRFAPTNSWPDNTNLDKARRLLWPIKQKYGNKISWADLIILTGNVAIESMGGKTFGFGGGRVDIWGPEDDIFWGRETEWLANERYTGDRVLDQPLGAVQMGLIYVNPQGPDGNPDPVASAKDIRETFGRMAMNDYETVALTAGGHTFGKAHGAASEDHKAVEPEGADIDKMGFGWHSDHGKGMGRDTITSGIEGAWTPNPTKWDNGYFDMLFGYEWKLVK
;
A
#
# COMPACT_ATOMS: atom_id res chain seq x y z
N MET A 1 20.25 -44.13 -1.15
CA MET A 1 20.87 -43.30 -2.16
C MET A 1 21.36 -42.05 -1.45
N SER A 2 22.58 -41.83 -1.25
CA SER A 2 23.79 -42.60 -1.31
C SER A 2 24.92 -41.67 -0.95
N ASP A 3 25.77 -42.16 -0.12
CA ASP A 3 26.97 -41.52 0.44
C ASP A 3 28.05 -41.13 -0.59
N ASN A 4 27.76 -41.29 -1.87
CA ASN A 4 28.74 -41.09 -2.95
C ASN A 4 28.93 -39.63 -3.39
N ASN A 5 28.08 -38.70 -2.99
CA ASN A 5 28.27 -37.30 -3.39
C ASN A 5 29.13 -36.52 -2.39
N PHE A 6 29.32 -37.04 -1.19
CA PHE A 6 30.10 -36.37 -0.16
C PHE A 6 31.63 -36.60 -0.30
N GLU A 7 32.01 -37.71 -0.89
CA GLU A 7 33.45 -38.03 -1.14
C GLU A 7 34.01 -37.33 -2.38
N ALA A 8 33.17 -37.02 -3.36
CA ALA A 8 33.58 -36.27 -4.53
C ALA A 8 33.95 -34.79 -4.23
N MET A 9 33.39 -34.25 -3.17
CA MET A 9 33.74 -32.88 -2.74
C MET A 9 35.00 -32.77 -1.92
N LYS A 10 35.49 -33.88 -1.34
CA LYS A 10 36.73 -33.91 -0.55
C LYS A 10 37.99 -33.92 -1.38
N ASN A 11 37.91 -34.26 -2.65
CA ASN A 11 39.04 -34.38 -3.58
C ASN A 11 39.07 -33.29 -4.66
N ALA A 12 38.32 -32.22 -4.51
CA ALA A 12 38.38 -31.09 -5.40
C ALA A 12 39.67 -30.31 -5.16
N ASP A 13 40.48 -30.17 -6.19
CA ASP A 13 41.72 -29.43 -6.19
C ASP A 13 41.45 -27.96 -5.76
N PRO A 14 42.06 -27.48 -4.69
CA PRO A 14 41.90 -26.09 -4.23
C PRO A 14 42.29 -25.06 -5.28
N SER A 15 43.08 -25.41 -6.28
CA SER A 15 43.50 -24.51 -7.35
C SER A 15 42.38 -24.19 -8.34
N LEU A 16 41.31 -25.03 -8.37
CA LEU A 16 40.14 -24.77 -9.21
C LEU A 16 39.13 -23.79 -8.57
N MET A 17 39.33 -23.47 -7.31
CA MET A 17 38.44 -22.52 -6.62
C MET A 17 38.86 -21.03 -6.77
N ASN A 18 40.05 -20.78 -7.35
CA ASN A 18 40.57 -19.43 -7.58
C ASN A 18 40.42 -18.96 -9.04
N GLY A 19 39.67 -19.65 -9.85
CA GLY A 19 39.30 -19.13 -11.15
C GLY A 19 38.33 -17.98 -11.04
N GLU A 20 38.77 -16.78 -11.42
CA GLU A 20 37.86 -15.66 -11.64
C GLU A 20 36.73 -16.17 -12.57
N SER A 21 35.56 -16.31 -11.99
CA SER A 21 34.36 -16.64 -12.75
C SER A 21 34.08 -15.50 -13.71
N LYS A 22 34.46 -15.66 -14.96
CA LYS A 22 34.04 -14.80 -16.07
C LYS A 22 32.57 -15.10 -16.40
N CYS A 23 31.71 -14.93 -15.40
CA CYS A 23 30.28 -14.87 -15.66
C CYS A 23 30.02 -13.56 -16.40
N PRO A 24 29.36 -13.57 -17.56
CA PRO A 24 29.04 -12.33 -18.28
C PRO A 24 28.02 -11.45 -17.57
N VAL A 25 27.51 -11.86 -16.44
CA VAL A 25 26.68 -11.05 -15.57
C VAL A 25 27.60 -10.25 -14.66
N SER A 26 27.68 -8.95 -14.89
CA SER A 26 28.38 -8.02 -14.06
C SER A 26 27.91 -8.15 -12.61
N HIS A 27 28.77 -8.59 -11.71
CA HIS A 27 28.55 -8.58 -10.27
C HIS A 27 28.72 -7.19 -9.67
N GLY A 28 28.68 -6.13 -10.49
CA GLY A 28 28.75 -4.77 -10.03
C GLY A 28 27.39 -4.26 -9.61
N ALA A 29 27.24 -3.88 -8.37
CA ALA A 29 26.24 -2.98 -7.84
C ALA A 29 24.80 -3.47 -7.68
N SER A 30 24.45 -4.71 -8.02
CA SER A 30 23.07 -5.17 -7.93
C SER A 30 22.71 -5.88 -6.63
N ASP A 31 23.65 -6.06 -5.74
CA ASP A 31 23.42 -6.79 -4.47
C ASP A 31 22.60 -6.00 -3.45
N GLN A 32 22.12 -4.85 -3.87
CA GLN A 32 21.34 -3.96 -3.01
C GLN A 32 19.85 -4.11 -3.13
N HIS A 33 19.43 -4.97 -4.02
CA HIS A 33 18.04 -5.07 -4.31
C HIS A 33 17.44 -6.26 -3.63
N THR A 34 16.38 -5.96 -3.13
CA THR A 34 15.25 -6.73 -2.71
C THR A 34 15.07 -8.14 -3.27
N ASN A 35 15.68 -8.45 -4.37
CA ASN A 35 15.82 -9.78 -4.91
C ASN A 35 16.98 -10.54 -4.30
N ARG A 36 17.19 -10.36 -3.03
CA ARG A 36 18.13 -11.17 -2.31
C ARG A 36 17.78 -12.63 -2.48
N ALA A 37 18.52 -13.32 -3.32
CA ALA A 37 18.69 -14.73 -3.03
C ALA A 37 19.13 -14.79 -1.57
N GLN A 38 18.33 -15.39 -0.73
CA GLN A 38 18.64 -15.52 0.69
C GLN A 38 20.01 -16.18 0.78
N THR A 39 20.97 -15.42 1.26
CA THR A 39 22.30 -15.95 1.50
C THR A 39 22.27 -16.83 2.74
N ASN A 40 23.23 -17.74 2.88
CA ASN A 40 23.33 -18.56 4.10
C ASN A 40 23.38 -17.68 5.39
N LYS A 41 23.82 -16.44 5.30
CA LYS A 41 23.81 -15.49 6.39
C LYS A 41 22.39 -15.10 6.82
N GLU A 42 21.49 -15.00 5.92
CA GLU A 42 20.10 -14.57 6.21
C GLU A 42 19.28 -15.69 6.85
N TRP A 43 19.72 -16.93 6.74
CA TRP A 43 19.13 -18.07 7.41
C TRP A 43 19.62 -18.27 8.86
N TRP A 44 20.64 -17.51 9.30
CA TRP A 44 21.20 -17.68 10.65
C TRP A 44 20.62 -16.62 11.56
N PRO A 45 19.83 -17.00 12.57
CA PRO A 45 19.13 -16.05 13.41
C PRO A 45 20.05 -15.11 14.21
N ASP A 46 21.31 -15.53 14.42
CA ASP A 46 22.30 -14.77 15.20
C ASP A 46 23.16 -13.82 14.34
N GLN A 47 22.91 -13.77 13.03
CA GLN A 47 23.65 -12.87 12.15
C GLN A 47 22.97 -11.51 12.07
N VAL A 48 23.73 -10.48 12.37
CA VAL A 48 23.27 -9.10 12.16
C VAL A 48 23.13 -8.83 10.66
N ASN A 49 21.92 -8.45 10.25
CA ASN A 49 21.68 -8.02 8.88
C ASN A 49 22.22 -6.60 8.71
N LEU A 50 23.37 -6.48 8.04
CA LEU A 50 24.01 -5.19 7.78
C LEU A 50 23.53 -4.54 6.47
N SER A 51 22.68 -5.17 5.69
CA SER A 51 22.16 -4.61 4.43
C SER A 51 21.37 -3.33 4.65
N ILE A 52 20.72 -3.21 5.81
CA ILE A 52 20.03 -2.00 6.24
C ILE A 52 20.91 -0.74 6.22
N LEU A 53 22.22 -0.88 6.44
CA LEU A 53 23.16 0.25 6.39
C LEU A 53 23.28 0.84 4.98
N HIS A 54 22.86 0.12 3.98
CA HIS A 54 22.90 0.53 2.57
C HIS A 54 21.54 0.95 2.02
N GLN A 55 20.48 0.88 2.81
CA GLN A 55 19.11 1.12 2.36
C GLN A 55 18.94 2.47 1.65
N HIS A 56 19.63 3.51 2.13
CA HIS A 56 19.58 4.85 1.56
C HIS A 56 20.92 5.28 0.94
N ASP A 57 21.78 4.32 0.62
CA ASP A 57 23.04 4.54 -0.07
C ASP A 57 22.79 5.10 -1.48
N ALA A 58 23.70 5.93 -1.96
CA ALA A 58 23.67 6.45 -3.32
C ALA A 58 23.65 5.34 -4.39
N LYS A 59 24.18 4.16 -4.08
CA LYS A 59 24.14 3.00 -4.98
C LYS A 59 22.76 2.35 -5.12
N THR A 60 21.84 2.56 -4.16
CA THR A 60 20.45 2.09 -4.26
C THR A 60 19.56 3.03 -5.06
N ASN A 61 20.05 4.26 -5.29
CA ASN A 61 19.33 5.24 -6.08
C ASN A 61 19.63 5.03 -7.58
N PRO A 62 18.66 4.70 -8.42
CA PRO A 62 18.85 4.48 -9.85
C PRO A 62 19.03 5.79 -10.64
N MET A 63 18.90 6.92 -9.98
CA MET A 63 19.02 8.23 -10.60
C MET A 63 20.49 8.65 -10.68
N ASP A 64 20.80 9.51 -11.65
CA ASP A 64 22.14 10.08 -11.78
C ASP A 64 22.57 10.82 -10.50
N SER A 65 23.87 10.87 -10.23
CA SER A 65 24.43 11.44 -9.00
C SER A 65 24.12 12.93 -8.78
N ASP A 66 23.83 13.66 -9.86
CA ASP A 66 23.47 15.07 -9.85
C ASP A 66 21.96 15.31 -9.91
N PHE A 67 21.17 14.24 -9.97
CA PHE A 67 19.71 14.34 -9.96
C PHE A 67 19.21 14.97 -8.66
N ASN A 68 18.35 15.96 -8.80
CA ASN A 68 17.71 16.63 -7.67
C ASN A 68 16.21 16.82 -7.97
N TYR A 69 15.40 15.98 -7.37
CA TYR A 69 13.96 15.99 -7.59
C TYR A 69 13.32 17.37 -7.33
N ARG A 70 13.76 18.10 -6.30
CA ARG A 70 13.19 19.41 -5.99
C ARG A 70 13.50 20.47 -7.04
N LYS A 71 14.58 20.28 -7.81
CA LYS A 71 14.84 21.12 -9.00
C LYS A 71 13.95 20.72 -10.15
N GLU A 72 13.85 19.41 -10.44
CA GLU A 72 12.98 18.88 -11.50
C GLU A 72 11.51 19.27 -11.27
N PHE A 73 11.04 19.19 -10.03
CA PHE A 73 9.67 19.56 -9.69
C PHE A 73 9.34 21.04 -9.98
N LYS A 74 10.31 21.94 -9.94
CA LYS A 74 10.09 23.35 -10.28
C LYS A 74 9.77 23.58 -11.75
N ASP A 75 10.19 22.64 -12.61
CA ASP A 75 9.94 22.69 -14.06
C ASP A 75 8.67 21.92 -14.43
N LEU A 76 7.89 21.47 -13.44
CA LEU A 76 6.61 20.82 -13.67
C LEU A 76 5.54 21.83 -14.06
N ASP A 77 4.85 21.55 -15.17
CA ASP A 77 3.59 22.20 -15.46
C ASP A 77 2.48 21.62 -14.56
N TYR A 78 2.31 22.25 -13.41
CA TYR A 78 1.39 21.79 -12.37
C TYR A 78 -0.08 21.84 -12.82
N ASP A 79 -0.47 22.87 -13.57
CA ASP A 79 -1.85 23.03 -14.02
C ASP A 79 -2.19 22.00 -15.11
N ALA A 80 -1.25 21.73 -16.01
CA ALA A 80 -1.41 20.65 -16.99
C ALA A 80 -1.51 19.28 -16.31
N LEU A 81 -0.69 19.00 -15.31
CA LEU A 81 -0.78 17.76 -14.54
C LEU A 81 -2.13 17.61 -13.83
N LYS A 82 -2.62 18.66 -13.17
CA LYS A 82 -3.96 18.64 -12.56
C LYS A 82 -5.06 18.41 -13.58
N SER A 83 -4.96 19.01 -14.74
CA SER A 83 -5.91 18.81 -15.85
C SER A 83 -5.93 17.36 -16.34
N ASP A 84 -4.77 16.76 -16.52
CA ASP A 84 -4.66 15.35 -16.91
C ASP A 84 -5.24 14.41 -15.84
N LEU A 85 -4.92 14.65 -14.58
CA LEU A 85 -5.48 13.90 -13.46
C LEU A 85 -7.00 14.04 -13.40
N ASN A 86 -7.52 15.24 -13.57
CA ASN A 86 -8.97 15.49 -13.58
C ASN A 86 -9.67 14.75 -14.74
N THR A 87 -9.03 14.72 -15.91
CA THR A 87 -9.52 13.97 -17.07
C THR A 87 -9.55 12.47 -16.78
N LEU A 88 -8.51 11.94 -16.12
CA LEU A 88 -8.45 10.54 -15.75
C LEU A 88 -9.58 10.12 -14.81
N MET A 89 -10.09 11.01 -13.94
CA MET A 89 -11.13 10.67 -12.97
C MET A 89 -12.36 10.03 -13.59
N THR A 90 -12.74 10.46 -14.79
CA THR A 90 -13.94 9.97 -15.50
C THR A 90 -13.63 9.16 -16.76
N ASN A 91 -12.35 8.95 -17.08
CA ASN A 91 -11.94 8.15 -18.23
C ASN A 91 -11.83 6.67 -17.85
N SER A 92 -12.97 6.02 -17.71
CA SER A 92 -13.05 4.61 -17.32
C SER A 92 -12.37 3.69 -18.33
N GLN A 93 -11.53 2.78 -17.85
CA GLN A 93 -10.77 1.83 -18.65
C GLN A 93 -11.42 0.45 -18.63
N ASP A 94 -11.51 -0.22 -19.76
CA ASP A 94 -12.13 -1.55 -19.86
C ASP A 94 -11.43 -2.61 -19.02
N TRP A 95 -10.11 -2.49 -18.84
CA TRP A 95 -9.32 -3.43 -18.05
C TRP A 95 -9.47 -3.25 -16.54
N TRP A 96 -9.96 -2.09 -16.07
CA TRP A 96 -10.30 -1.77 -14.69
C TRP A 96 -11.39 -0.70 -14.66
N PRO A 97 -12.67 -1.05 -14.80
CA PRO A 97 -13.77 -0.10 -14.87
C PRO A 97 -13.91 0.73 -13.60
N ALA A 98 -14.23 2.01 -13.77
CA ALA A 98 -14.50 2.91 -12.67
C ALA A 98 -15.90 2.64 -12.06
N ASP A 99 -15.96 2.52 -10.73
CA ASP A 99 -17.23 2.44 -10.03
C ASP A 99 -18.02 3.73 -10.24
N TYR A 100 -19.28 3.59 -10.60
CA TYR A 100 -20.17 4.72 -10.91
C TYR A 100 -19.58 5.71 -11.93
N GLY A 101 -18.64 5.24 -12.79
CA GLY A 101 -18.00 6.04 -13.83
C GLY A 101 -16.94 7.04 -13.31
N HIS A 102 -16.47 6.91 -12.08
CA HIS A 102 -15.52 7.85 -11.50
C HIS A 102 -14.46 7.16 -10.64
N TYR A 103 -13.17 7.36 -10.97
CA TYR A 103 -12.05 6.79 -10.21
C TYR A 103 -11.72 7.52 -8.91
N GLY A 104 -12.31 8.68 -8.66
CA GLY A 104 -11.99 9.51 -7.50
C GLY A 104 -11.99 8.74 -6.18
N PRO A 105 -13.04 7.97 -5.84
CA PRO A 105 -13.05 7.20 -4.60
C PRO A 105 -11.89 6.20 -4.50
N PHE A 106 -11.54 5.54 -5.60
CA PHE A 106 -10.43 4.61 -5.68
C PHE A 106 -9.07 5.29 -5.46
N PHE A 107 -8.88 6.47 -6.04
CA PHE A 107 -7.68 7.26 -5.83
C PHE A 107 -7.61 7.88 -4.43
N ILE A 108 -8.73 8.28 -3.84
CA ILE A 108 -8.76 8.72 -2.43
C ILE A 108 -8.32 7.57 -1.53
N ARG A 109 -8.84 6.35 -1.75
CA ARG A 109 -8.41 5.18 -1.01
C ARG A 109 -6.90 4.94 -1.15
N MET A 110 -6.35 4.99 -2.36
CA MET A 110 -4.91 4.86 -2.59
C MET A 110 -4.11 5.90 -1.80
N THR A 111 -4.52 7.15 -1.84
CA THR A 111 -3.84 8.26 -1.16
C THR A 111 -3.93 8.12 0.35
N TRP A 112 -5.11 7.78 0.87
CA TRP A 112 -5.30 7.54 2.29
C TRP A 112 -4.44 6.36 2.77
N HIS A 113 -4.41 5.26 2.05
CA HIS A 113 -3.61 4.10 2.41
C HIS A 113 -2.09 4.34 2.29
N ALA A 114 -1.66 5.33 1.54
CA ALA A 114 -0.28 5.81 1.60
C ALA A 114 -0.04 6.67 2.85
N ALA A 115 -0.95 7.59 3.17
CA ALA A 115 -0.82 8.52 4.29
C ALA A 115 -1.07 7.84 5.65
N GLY A 116 -2.06 6.96 5.73
CA GLY A 116 -2.53 6.32 6.96
C GLY A 116 -1.59 5.26 7.54
N THR A 117 -0.45 5.01 6.93
CA THR A 117 0.63 4.22 7.52
C THR A 117 1.51 5.02 8.49
N TYR A 118 1.29 6.34 8.59
CA TYR A 118 2.05 7.19 9.51
C TYR A 118 1.81 6.78 10.97
N ARG A 119 2.85 6.82 11.77
CA ARG A 119 2.81 6.52 13.19
C ARG A 119 3.63 7.51 14.02
N THR A 120 3.02 8.00 15.08
CA THR A 120 3.60 9.03 15.94
C THR A 120 4.74 8.54 16.80
N ALA A 121 4.78 7.24 17.11
CA ALA A 121 5.76 6.68 18.05
C ALA A 121 7.21 6.81 17.56
N ASP A 122 7.44 6.68 16.26
CA ASP A 122 8.77 6.77 15.64
C ASP A 122 8.81 7.71 14.42
N GLY A 123 7.67 8.28 14.01
CA GLY A 123 7.58 9.17 12.88
C GLY A 123 7.72 8.48 11.51
N ARG A 124 7.65 7.14 11.47
CA ARG A 124 7.78 6.36 10.24
C ARG A 124 6.42 6.19 9.55
N GLY A 125 6.47 5.64 8.34
CA GLY A 125 5.29 5.50 7.50
C GLY A 125 4.87 6.80 6.83
N GLY A 126 3.62 6.86 6.39
CA GLY A 126 3.07 8.01 5.69
C GLY A 126 3.35 8.06 4.20
N GLY A 127 2.76 9.06 3.53
CA GLY A 127 2.83 9.22 2.08
C GLY A 127 4.08 9.94 1.56
N GLY A 128 5.13 10.07 2.38
CA GLY A 128 6.29 10.92 2.08
C GLY A 128 7.28 10.35 1.07
N THR A 129 7.28 9.05 0.82
CA THR A 129 8.33 8.35 0.07
C THR A 129 7.82 7.50 -1.08
N GLY A 130 6.50 7.36 -1.21
CA GLY A 130 5.88 6.46 -2.20
C GLY A 130 6.10 4.98 -1.89
N SER A 131 6.30 4.62 -0.63
CA SER A 131 6.57 3.27 -0.12
C SER A 131 5.46 2.26 -0.44
N GLN A 132 4.23 2.69 -0.67
CA GLN A 132 3.12 1.82 -1.07
C GLN A 132 3.40 0.98 -2.32
N ARG A 133 4.42 1.31 -3.10
CA ARG A 133 4.87 0.53 -4.26
C ARG A 133 5.62 -0.75 -3.90
N PHE A 134 6.07 -0.87 -2.67
CA PHE A 134 7.01 -1.91 -2.21
C PHE A 134 6.45 -2.72 -1.05
N ALA A 135 7.08 -3.88 -0.83
CA ALA A 135 6.81 -4.69 0.34
C ALA A 135 7.12 -3.92 1.65
N PRO A 136 6.42 -4.20 2.74
CA PRO A 136 5.28 -5.12 2.84
C PRO A 136 3.94 -4.46 2.46
N THR A 137 3.92 -3.13 2.30
CA THR A 137 2.68 -2.35 2.18
C THR A 137 1.88 -2.66 0.91
N ASN A 138 2.54 -2.97 -0.21
CA ASN A 138 1.86 -3.36 -1.43
C ASN A 138 1.14 -4.71 -1.32
N SER A 139 1.53 -5.55 -0.36
CA SER A 139 0.97 -6.87 -0.10
C SER A 139 0.01 -6.93 1.09
N TRP A 140 -0.24 -5.80 1.74
CA TRP A 140 -1.24 -5.76 2.80
C TRP A 140 -2.64 -6.04 2.25
N PRO A 141 -3.47 -6.86 2.93
CA PRO A 141 -4.85 -7.15 2.50
C PRO A 141 -5.67 -5.89 2.24
N ASP A 142 -5.52 -4.88 3.08
CA ASP A 142 -6.24 -3.61 2.95
C ASP A 142 -5.79 -2.77 1.73
N ASN A 143 -4.64 -3.09 1.16
CA ASN A 143 -4.13 -2.51 -0.08
C ASN A 143 -4.49 -3.32 -1.33
N THR A 144 -5.37 -4.30 -1.20
CA THR A 144 -5.87 -5.09 -2.32
C THR A 144 -6.33 -4.18 -3.47
N ASN A 145 -5.86 -4.48 -4.67
CA ASN A 145 -6.15 -3.75 -5.91
C ASN A 145 -5.57 -2.33 -6.03
N LEU A 146 -4.84 -1.78 -5.07
CA LEU A 146 -4.21 -0.47 -5.22
C LEU A 146 -3.05 -0.45 -6.23
N ASP A 147 -2.53 -1.61 -6.61
CA ASP A 147 -1.66 -1.77 -7.78
C ASP A 147 -2.35 -1.29 -9.06
N LYS A 148 -3.67 -1.52 -9.22
CA LYS A 148 -4.45 -1.01 -10.37
C LYS A 148 -4.57 0.50 -10.34
N ALA A 149 -4.74 1.10 -9.16
CA ALA A 149 -4.76 2.57 -9.03
C ALA A 149 -3.43 3.17 -9.51
N ARG A 150 -2.31 2.62 -9.08
CA ARG A 150 -0.98 3.05 -9.56
C ARG A 150 -0.79 2.79 -11.06
N ARG A 151 -1.32 1.67 -11.58
CA ARG A 151 -1.27 1.37 -13.01
C ARG A 151 -2.10 2.35 -13.84
N LEU A 152 -3.26 2.80 -13.35
CA LEU A 152 -4.04 3.85 -14.00
C LEU A 152 -3.28 5.19 -14.09
N LEU A 153 -2.43 5.48 -13.10
CA LEU A 153 -1.58 6.68 -13.09
C LEU A 153 -0.34 6.57 -13.99
N TRP A 154 0.01 5.37 -14.44
CA TRP A 154 1.26 5.15 -15.17
C TRP A 154 1.41 6.02 -16.43
N PRO A 155 0.39 6.18 -17.28
CA PRO A 155 0.52 7.08 -18.46
C PRO A 155 0.83 8.52 -18.08
N ILE A 156 0.27 9.01 -16.97
CA ILE A 156 0.56 10.35 -16.45
C ILE A 156 2.00 10.40 -15.93
N LYS A 157 2.41 9.41 -15.14
CA LYS A 157 3.79 9.32 -14.66
C LYS A 157 4.80 9.29 -15.81
N GLN A 158 4.51 8.55 -16.88
CA GLN A 158 5.36 8.54 -18.09
C GLN A 158 5.42 9.92 -18.77
N LYS A 159 4.29 10.61 -18.89
CA LYS A 159 4.22 11.93 -19.53
C LYS A 159 5.07 12.97 -18.81
N TYR A 160 5.03 12.99 -17.48
CA TYR A 160 5.73 13.99 -16.67
C TYR A 160 7.12 13.51 -16.18
N GLY A 161 7.42 12.24 -16.32
CA GLY A 161 8.75 11.67 -16.05
C GLY A 161 9.24 11.98 -14.64
N ASN A 162 10.47 12.47 -14.57
CA ASN A 162 11.15 12.78 -13.31
C ASN A 162 10.70 14.09 -12.65
N LYS A 163 9.87 14.90 -13.34
CA LYS A 163 9.31 16.14 -12.78
C LYS A 163 8.26 15.90 -11.71
N ILE A 164 7.74 14.69 -11.60
CA ILE A 164 6.83 14.27 -10.53
C ILE A 164 7.26 12.93 -9.95
N SER A 165 7.51 12.86 -8.65
CA SER A 165 7.73 11.60 -7.93
C SER A 165 6.44 10.80 -7.80
N TRP A 166 6.55 9.51 -7.53
CA TRP A 166 5.38 8.70 -7.16
C TRP A 166 4.75 9.17 -5.86
N ALA A 167 5.59 9.56 -4.88
CA ALA A 167 5.10 10.10 -3.63
C ALA A 167 4.20 11.32 -3.83
N ASP A 168 4.67 12.29 -4.61
CA ASP A 168 3.89 13.49 -4.91
C ASP A 168 2.68 13.19 -5.81
N LEU A 169 2.83 12.30 -6.79
CA LEU A 169 1.73 11.94 -7.70
C LEU A 169 0.58 11.27 -6.94
N ILE A 170 0.88 10.33 -6.04
CA ILE A 170 -0.14 9.65 -5.22
C ILE A 170 -0.93 10.67 -4.38
N ILE A 171 -0.24 11.58 -3.71
CA ILE A 171 -0.89 12.58 -2.84
C ILE A 171 -1.68 13.60 -3.67
N LEU A 172 -1.10 14.11 -4.75
CA LEU A 172 -1.80 15.06 -5.62
C LEU A 172 -3.06 14.44 -6.24
N THR A 173 -2.98 13.17 -6.63
CA THR A 173 -4.13 12.45 -7.19
C THR A 173 -5.32 12.41 -6.22
N GLY A 174 -5.07 12.19 -4.93
CA GLY A 174 -6.11 12.24 -3.91
C GLY A 174 -6.74 13.63 -3.77
N ASN A 175 -5.94 14.69 -3.82
CA ASN A 175 -6.46 16.05 -3.81
C ASN A 175 -7.36 16.32 -5.03
N VAL A 176 -6.87 16.00 -6.22
CA VAL A 176 -7.65 16.20 -7.45
C VAL A 176 -8.93 15.35 -7.44
N ALA A 177 -8.88 14.14 -6.88
CA ALA A 177 -10.05 13.29 -6.74
C ALA A 177 -11.12 13.93 -5.85
N ILE A 178 -10.75 14.47 -4.70
CA ILE A 178 -11.67 15.20 -3.80
C ILE A 178 -12.25 16.43 -4.53
N GLU A 179 -11.40 17.22 -5.18
CA GLU A 179 -11.80 18.45 -5.88
C GLU A 179 -12.75 18.15 -7.04
N SER A 180 -12.49 17.08 -7.80
CA SER A 180 -13.34 16.66 -8.95
C SER A 180 -14.74 16.23 -8.55
N MET A 181 -14.94 15.84 -7.29
CA MET A 181 -16.25 15.47 -6.72
C MET A 181 -16.88 16.61 -5.89
N GLY A 182 -16.33 17.83 -5.95
CA GLY A 182 -16.88 19.04 -5.35
C GLY A 182 -16.36 19.36 -3.95
N GLY A 183 -15.42 18.59 -3.41
CA GLY A 183 -14.74 18.91 -2.16
C GLY A 183 -13.69 20.01 -2.33
N LYS A 184 -13.24 20.57 -1.21
CA LYS A 184 -12.16 21.57 -1.18
C LYS A 184 -10.98 21.01 -0.41
N THR A 185 -9.79 21.09 -0.99
CA THR A 185 -8.54 20.72 -0.34
C THR A 185 -7.81 21.96 0.16
N PHE A 186 -6.90 21.78 1.12
CA PHE A 186 -6.05 22.88 1.61
C PHE A 186 -4.97 23.30 0.62
N GLY A 187 -4.78 22.55 -0.44
CA GLY A 187 -3.73 22.73 -1.43
C GLY A 187 -2.72 21.59 -1.44
N PHE A 188 -1.63 21.81 -2.15
CA PHE A 188 -0.61 20.79 -2.37
C PHE A 188 0.79 21.41 -2.29
N GLY A 189 1.66 20.78 -1.51
CA GLY A 189 3.09 21.05 -1.51
C GLY A 189 3.85 19.85 -2.05
N GLY A 190 4.62 20.04 -3.12
CA GLY A 190 5.47 19.00 -3.71
C GLY A 190 6.89 18.98 -3.14
N GLY A 191 7.68 18.00 -3.55
CA GLY A 191 9.07 17.84 -3.16
C GLY A 191 9.36 16.58 -2.34
N ARG A 192 8.41 15.63 -2.27
CA ARG A 192 8.60 14.30 -1.67
C ARG A 192 9.45 13.46 -2.60
N VAL A 193 10.58 13.00 -2.10
CA VAL A 193 11.52 12.19 -2.89
C VAL A 193 11.12 10.72 -2.78
N ASP A 194 11.11 10.03 -3.92
CA ASP A 194 10.84 8.60 -3.97
C ASP A 194 11.95 7.78 -3.32
N ILE A 195 11.56 6.71 -2.64
CA ILE A 195 12.45 5.57 -2.38
C ILE A 195 12.41 4.59 -3.56
N TRP A 196 13.44 3.76 -3.66
CA TRP A 196 13.62 2.84 -4.78
C TRP A 196 13.64 1.37 -4.39
N GLY A 197 13.26 1.07 -3.17
CA GLY A 197 13.12 -0.27 -2.62
C GLY A 197 12.36 -0.26 -1.31
N PRO A 198 12.07 -1.42 -0.73
CA PRO A 198 11.48 -1.55 0.59
C PRO A 198 12.29 -0.83 1.67
N GLU A 199 11.62 -0.32 2.68
CA GLU A 199 12.25 0.24 3.88
C GLU A 199 12.38 -0.88 4.93
N ASP A 200 13.45 -1.65 4.83
CA ASP A 200 13.70 -2.85 5.67
C ASP A 200 13.87 -2.52 7.17
N ASP A 201 14.11 -1.27 7.51
CA ASP A 201 14.27 -0.79 8.88
C ASP A 201 12.96 -0.45 9.58
N ILE A 202 11.85 -0.44 8.86
CA ILE A 202 10.55 -0.19 9.46
C ILE A 202 9.96 -1.50 9.98
N PHE A 203 9.82 -1.58 11.30
CA PHE A 203 9.11 -2.71 11.92
C PHE A 203 7.60 -2.51 11.84
N TRP A 204 6.91 -3.45 11.19
CA TRP A 204 5.46 -3.46 11.04
C TRP A 204 4.75 -4.54 11.88
N GLY A 205 5.45 -5.15 12.81
CA GLY A 205 5.01 -6.31 13.56
C GLY A 205 5.45 -7.63 12.91
N ARG A 206 5.06 -8.74 13.51
CA ARG A 206 5.37 -10.07 12.99
C ARG A 206 4.35 -10.48 11.96
N GLU A 207 4.76 -11.03 10.83
CA GLU A 207 3.85 -11.47 9.76
C GLU A 207 2.80 -12.48 10.24
N THR A 208 3.16 -13.37 11.13
CA THR A 208 2.24 -14.35 11.72
C THR A 208 1.11 -13.73 12.55
N GLU A 209 1.24 -12.46 12.89
CA GLU A 209 0.30 -11.70 13.72
C GLU A 209 -0.42 -10.61 12.93
N TRP A 210 -0.19 -10.53 11.61
CA TRP A 210 -0.68 -9.43 10.78
C TRP A 210 -2.17 -9.47 10.50
N LEU A 211 -2.73 -10.65 10.42
CA LEU A 211 -4.10 -10.85 10.01
C LEU A 211 -5.03 -10.98 11.21
N ALA A 212 -6.27 -10.54 11.03
CA ALA A 212 -7.31 -10.54 12.05
C ALA A 212 -6.90 -9.75 13.33
N ASN A 213 -7.32 -10.19 14.48
CA ASN A 213 -7.07 -9.53 15.75
C ASN A 213 -5.88 -10.12 16.53
N GLU A 214 -5.08 -10.97 15.90
CA GLU A 214 -4.00 -11.73 16.54
C GLU A 214 -2.87 -10.87 17.10
N ARG A 215 -2.72 -9.64 16.59
CA ARG A 215 -1.72 -8.69 17.08
C ARG A 215 -2.06 -8.01 18.39
N TYR A 216 -3.28 -8.16 18.89
CA TYR A 216 -3.66 -7.64 20.20
C TYR A 216 -3.30 -8.63 21.30
N THR A 217 -2.89 -8.11 22.45
CA THR A 217 -2.65 -8.88 23.68
C THR A 217 -3.58 -8.40 24.80
N GLY A 218 -4.01 -9.32 25.67
CA GLY A 218 -4.85 -8.99 26.83
C GLY A 218 -6.07 -8.15 26.46
N ASP A 219 -6.20 -6.96 27.06
CA ASP A 219 -7.30 -6.02 26.83
C ASP A 219 -7.12 -5.21 25.53
N ARG A 220 -6.70 -5.83 24.46
CA ARG A 220 -6.44 -5.23 23.14
C ARG A 220 -5.32 -4.18 23.20
N VAL A 221 -4.19 -4.58 23.77
CA VAL A 221 -2.96 -3.78 23.77
C VAL A 221 -2.18 -4.07 22.51
N LEU A 222 -1.82 -3.03 21.78
CA LEU A 222 -0.99 -3.11 20.58
C LEU A 222 0.43 -2.62 20.89
N ASP A 223 1.43 -3.43 20.49
CA ASP A 223 2.84 -3.10 20.70
C ASP A 223 3.24 -1.76 20.03
N GLN A 224 4.13 -1.04 20.71
CA GLN A 224 4.82 0.10 20.09
C GLN A 224 5.94 -0.41 19.18
N PRO A 225 6.21 0.24 18.04
CA PRO A 225 5.67 1.53 17.56
C PRO A 225 4.52 1.39 16.55
N LEU A 226 3.86 0.24 16.47
CA LEU A 226 2.90 -0.06 15.40
C LEU A 226 1.83 1.04 15.27
N GLY A 227 1.61 1.48 14.04
CA GLY A 227 0.62 2.51 13.70
C GLY A 227 -0.74 1.91 13.40
N ALA A 228 -0.83 1.01 12.40
CA ALA A 228 -2.06 0.29 12.10
C ALA A 228 -2.40 -0.69 13.22
N VAL A 229 -3.64 -0.72 13.66
CA VAL A 229 -4.10 -1.57 14.77
C VAL A 229 -4.07 -3.04 14.37
N GLN A 230 -4.45 -3.34 13.15
CA GLN A 230 -4.22 -4.65 12.52
C GLN A 230 -3.26 -4.43 11.36
N MET A 231 -2.13 -5.12 11.38
CA MET A 231 -1.20 -4.93 10.30
C MET A 231 -1.82 -5.41 8.98
N GLY A 232 -1.63 -4.59 7.96
CA GLY A 232 -2.32 -4.79 6.71
C GLY A 232 -3.73 -4.17 6.66
N LEU A 233 -4.24 -3.65 7.78
CA LEU A 233 -5.47 -2.87 7.82
C LEU A 233 -5.15 -1.46 8.28
N ILE A 234 -5.39 -0.50 7.42
CA ILE A 234 -5.22 0.94 7.71
C ILE A 234 -6.34 1.47 8.61
N TYR A 235 -7.40 0.69 8.70
CA TYR A 235 -8.59 0.92 9.52
C TYR A 235 -8.70 -0.10 10.66
N VAL A 236 -9.81 -0.08 11.35
CA VAL A 236 -10.25 -1.16 12.24
C VAL A 236 -11.08 -2.18 11.48
N ASN A 237 -11.28 -3.36 12.08
CA ASN A 237 -12.12 -4.38 11.47
C ASN A 237 -13.56 -3.85 11.29
N PRO A 238 -14.06 -3.72 10.06
CA PRO A 238 -15.40 -3.19 9.79
C PRO A 238 -16.53 -4.10 10.32
N GLN A 239 -16.21 -5.35 10.61
CA GLN A 239 -17.14 -6.31 11.22
C GLN A 239 -17.17 -6.23 12.75
N GLY A 240 -16.43 -5.28 13.35
CA GLY A 240 -16.27 -5.14 14.79
C GLY A 240 -15.08 -5.90 15.35
N PRO A 241 -14.72 -5.66 16.61
CA PRO A 241 -13.64 -6.37 17.30
C PRO A 241 -13.86 -7.89 17.26
N ASP A 242 -12.86 -8.63 16.82
CA ASP A 242 -12.92 -10.09 16.65
C ASP A 242 -14.09 -10.58 15.76
N GLY A 243 -14.54 -9.73 14.84
CA GLY A 243 -15.66 -10.02 13.94
C GLY A 243 -17.04 -9.93 14.62
N ASN A 244 -17.12 -9.36 15.82
CA ASN A 244 -18.38 -9.15 16.53
C ASN A 244 -18.86 -7.72 16.33
N PRO A 245 -20.05 -7.51 15.77
CA PRO A 245 -20.58 -6.19 15.46
C PRO A 245 -21.02 -5.45 16.74
N ASP A 246 -20.08 -4.78 17.39
CA ASP A 246 -20.30 -3.94 18.55
C ASP A 246 -19.68 -2.56 18.32
N PRO A 247 -20.50 -1.52 18.03
CA PRO A 247 -19.99 -0.19 17.73
C PRO A 247 -19.33 0.48 18.96
N VAL A 248 -19.70 0.12 20.18
CA VAL A 248 -19.08 0.66 21.39
C VAL A 248 -17.68 0.07 21.60
N ALA A 249 -17.57 -1.24 21.43
CA ALA A 249 -16.28 -1.92 21.49
C ALA A 249 -15.35 -1.45 20.36
N SER A 250 -15.87 -1.25 19.15
CA SER A 250 -15.12 -0.70 18.01
C SER A 250 -14.52 0.69 18.29
N ALA A 251 -15.17 1.51 19.13
CA ALA A 251 -14.68 2.85 19.44
C ALA A 251 -13.29 2.82 20.10
N LYS A 252 -12.96 1.78 20.86
CA LYS A 252 -11.63 1.61 21.47
C LYS A 252 -10.56 1.40 20.39
N ASP A 253 -10.81 0.49 19.44
CA ASP A 253 -9.90 0.20 18.35
C ASP A 253 -9.74 1.39 17.42
N ILE A 254 -10.83 2.11 17.14
CA ILE A 254 -10.82 3.33 16.34
C ILE A 254 -9.89 4.38 16.98
N ARG A 255 -10.07 4.67 18.27
CA ARG A 255 -9.24 5.65 18.96
C ARG A 255 -7.78 5.25 19.03
N GLU A 256 -7.50 3.95 19.27
CA GLU A 256 -6.13 3.45 19.26
C GLU A 256 -5.48 3.62 17.88
N THR A 257 -6.16 3.20 16.81
CA THR A 257 -5.65 3.29 15.44
C THR A 257 -5.38 4.74 15.03
N PHE A 258 -6.39 5.59 15.14
CA PHE A 258 -6.28 6.96 14.64
C PHE A 258 -5.47 7.86 15.59
N GLY A 259 -5.48 7.60 16.88
CA GLY A 259 -4.62 8.26 17.85
C GLY A 259 -3.13 8.04 17.57
N ARG A 260 -2.75 6.85 17.11
CA ARG A 260 -1.37 6.55 16.66
C ARG A 260 -0.96 7.29 15.38
N MET A 261 -1.92 7.79 14.63
CA MET A 261 -1.72 8.67 13.47
C MET A 261 -1.78 10.18 13.84
N ALA A 262 -1.79 10.52 15.13
CA ALA A 262 -1.96 11.88 15.68
C ALA A 262 -3.35 12.49 15.49
N MET A 263 -4.39 11.68 15.31
CA MET A 263 -5.76 12.17 15.12
C MET A 263 -6.55 12.11 16.42
N ASN A 264 -7.26 13.18 16.73
CA ASN A 264 -8.24 13.21 17.79
C ASN A 264 -9.61 12.69 17.31
N ASP A 265 -10.59 12.56 18.22
CA ASP A 265 -11.93 12.04 17.89
C ASP A 265 -12.62 12.84 16.79
N TYR A 266 -12.49 14.18 16.82
CA TYR A 266 -13.11 15.06 15.82
C TYR A 266 -12.52 14.84 14.41
N GLU A 267 -11.20 14.80 14.32
CA GLU A 267 -10.47 14.54 13.08
C GLU A 267 -10.77 13.13 12.55
N THR A 268 -10.85 12.15 13.44
CA THR A 268 -11.19 10.76 13.11
C THR A 268 -12.59 10.66 12.50
N VAL A 269 -13.58 11.31 13.10
CA VAL A 269 -14.95 11.37 12.56
C VAL A 269 -14.98 12.12 11.23
N ALA A 270 -14.29 13.25 11.11
CA ALA A 270 -14.22 14.01 9.87
C ALA A 270 -13.60 13.19 8.73
N LEU A 271 -12.53 12.44 8.99
CA LEU A 271 -11.90 11.56 8.02
C LEU A 271 -12.83 10.41 7.63
N THR A 272 -13.40 9.71 8.61
CA THR A 272 -14.22 8.52 8.37
C THR A 272 -15.50 8.88 7.62
N ALA A 273 -16.22 9.90 8.08
CA ALA A 273 -17.44 10.37 7.42
C ALA A 273 -17.14 10.98 6.04
N GLY A 274 -16.05 11.71 5.93
CA GLY A 274 -15.58 12.24 4.65
C GLY A 274 -15.23 11.12 3.66
N GLY A 275 -14.54 10.09 4.10
CA GLY A 275 -14.21 8.93 3.29
C GLY A 275 -15.44 8.14 2.85
N HIS A 276 -16.40 7.94 3.76
CA HIS A 276 -17.65 7.22 3.48
C HIS A 276 -18.67 8.03 2.66
N THR A 277 -18.42 9.29 2.41
CA THR A 277 -19.17 10.08 1.43
C THR A 277 -19.01 9.53 0.02
N PHE A 278 -17.87 8.90 -0.28
CA PHE A 278 -17.48 8.45 -1.61
C PHE A 278 -17.46 6.93 -1.76
N GLY A 279 -17.68 6.47 -3.00
CA GLY A 279 -17.36 5.13 -3.42
C GLY A 279 -18.23 4.04 -2.84
N LYS A 280 -17.68 2.84 -2.88
CA LYS A 280 -18.33 1.62 -2.41
C LYS A 280 -17.30 0.65 -1.85
N ALA A 281 -17.77 -0.26 -1.00
CA ALA A 281 -17.07 -1.49 -0.69
C ALA A 281 -17.38 -2.57 -1.73
N HIS A 282 -16.41 -3.45 -2.00
CA HIS A 282 -16.53 -4.59 -2.88
C HIS A 282 -16.45 -5.88 -2.07
N GLY A 283 -17.52 -6.62 -1.99
CA GLY A 283 -17.60 -7.83 -1.17
C GLY A 283 -18.75 -8.75 -1.60
N ALA A 284 -19.17 -8.65 -2.89
CA ALA A 284 -20.30 -9.43 -3.41
C ALA A 284 -20.04 -10.94 -3.45
N ALA A 285 -18.80 -11.39 -3.39
CA ALA A 285 -18.42 -12.78 -3.34
C ALA A 285 -17.49 -13.08 -2.15
N SER A 286 -17.24 -14.37 -1.89
CA SER A 286 -16.34 -14.81 -0.84
C SER A 286 -14.90 -14.30 -1.07
N GLU A 287 -14.20 -13.97 -0.01
CA GLU A 287 -12.77 -13.64 -0.06
C GLU A 287 -11.89 -14.79 -0.54
N ASP A 288 -12.39 -16.04 -0.52
CA ASP A 288 -11.68 -17.22 -1.05
C ASP A 288 -11.29 -17.08 -2.53
N HIS A 289 -11.98 -16.19 -3.25
CA HIS A 289 -11.65 -15.86 -4.64
C HIS A 289 -10.49 -14.87 -4.79
N LYS A 290 -10.06 -14.26 -3.71
CA LYS A 290 -8.91 -13.36 -3.71
C LYS A 290 -7.64 -14.22 -3.71
N ALA A 291 -6.76 -14.00 -4.68
CA ALA A 291 -5.45 -14.64 -4.71
C ALA A 291 -4.59 -14.22 -3.51
N VAL A 292 -3.52 -14.94 -3.30
CA VAL A 292 -2.49 -14.58 -2.32
C VAL A 292 -1.92 -13.21 -2.62
N GLU A 293 -1.35 -12.58 -1.62
CA GLU A 293 -0.68 -11.29 -1.75
C GLU A 293 0.47 -11.34 -2.77
N PRO A 294 0.81 -10.21 -3.41
CA PRO A 294 1.79 -10.17 -4.50
C PRO A 294 3.15 -10.79 -4.18
N GLU A 295 3.67 -10.61 -2.96
CA GLU A 295 4.96 -11.18 -2.55
C GLU A 295 4.89 -12.67 -2.18
N GLY A 296 3.73 -13.16 -1.77
CA GLY A 296 3.49 -14.57 -1.49
C GLY A 296 3.01 -15.38 -2.69
N ALA A 297 2.82 -14.73 -3.84
CA ALA A 297 2.33 -15.37 -5.05
C ALA A 297 3.38 -16.33 -5.66
N ASP A 298 2.90 -17.31 -6.40
CA ASP A 298 3.76 -18.17 -7.21
C ASP A 298 4.62 -17.35 -8.17
N ILE A 299 5.81 -17.85 -8.50
CA ILE A 299 6.80 -17.10 -9.28
C ILE A 299 6.29 -16.61 -10.64
N ASP A 300 5.37 -17.33 -11.25
CA ASP A 300 4.73 -16.95 -12.52
C ASP A 300 3.70 -15.81 -12.36
N LYS A 301 3.31 -15.51 -11.14
CA LYS A 301 2.33 -14.45 -10.80
C LYS A 301 2.94 -13.33 -9.97
N MET A 302 4.06 -13.59 -9.32
CA MET A 302 4.76 -12.62 -8.49
C MET A 302 5.05 -11.35 -9.27
N GLY A 303 4.68 -10.20 -8.71
CA GLY A 303 4.87 -8.89 -9.35
C GLY A 303 3.74 -8.45 -10.29
N PHE A 304 2.77 -9.29 -10.60
CA PHE A 304 1.58 -8.89 -11.39
C PHE A 304 0.49 -8.21 -10.54
N GLY A 305 0.69 -8.14 -9.23
CA GLY A 305 -0.22 -7.51 -8.29
C GLY A 305 -1.39 -8.40 -7.89
N TRP A 306 -2.37 -7.80 -7.25
CA TRP A 306 -3.56 -8.49 -6.77
C TRP A 306 -4.47 -8.96 -7.92
N HIS A 307 -5.07 -10.13 -7.79
CA HIS A 307 -6.09 -10.62 -8.70
C HIS A 307 -7.17 -11.41 -7.98
N SER A 308 -8.30 -11.61 -8.65
CA SER A 308 -9.42 -12.43 -8.20
C SER A 308 -9.83 -13.36 -9.33
N ASP A 309 -10.22 -14.58 -9.00
CA ASP A 309 -10.76 -15.56 -9.94
C ASP A 309 -12.30 -15.55 -10.01
N HIS A 310 -12.95 -14.66 -9.25
CA HIS A 310 -14.40 -14.50 -9.32
C HIS A 310 -14.81 -13.73 -10.58
N GLY A 311 -15.59 -14.35 -11.43
CA GLY A 311 -16.11 -13.72 -12.64
C GLY A 311 -15.00 -13.13 -13.51
N LYS A 312 -15.01 -11.80 -13.68
CA LYS A 312 -13.98 -11.07 -14.43
C LYS A 312 -12.84 -10.55 -13.54
N GLY A 313 -12.93 -10.72 -12.23
CA GLY A 313 -11.95 -10.17 -11.27
C GLY A 313 -11.91 -8.65 -11.18
N MET A 314 -12.87 -7.95 -11.79
CA MET A 314 -12.92 -6.48 -11.84
C MET A 314 -14.36 -5.96 -11.88
N GLY A 315 -14.56 -4.68 -11.63
CA GLY A 315 -15.88 -4.06 -11.58
C GLY A 315 -16.74 -4.71 -10.48
N ARG A 316 -17.89 -5.26 -10.83
CA ARG A 316 -18.76 -5.96 -9.88
C ARG A 316 -18.15 -7.22 -9.28
N ASP A 317 -17.19 -7.81 -9.97
CA ASP A 317 -16.55 -9.05 -9.57
C ASP A 317 -15.27 -8.80 -8.77
N THR A 318 -14.99 -7.53 -8.44
CA THR A 318 -13.87 -7.16 -7.57
C THR A 318 -14.18 -7.57 -6.13
N ILE A 319 -13.20 -8.19 -5.47
CA ILE A 319 -13.29 -8.64 -4.08
C ILE A 319 -12.21 -7.94 -3.26
N THR A 320 -12.61 -7.23 -2.21
CA THR A 320 -11.69 -6.53 -1.30
C THR A 320 -12.11 -6.59 0.16
N SER A 321 -13.42 -6.72 0.44
CA SER A 321 -13.96 -6.78 1.80
C SER A 321 -15.17 -7.70 1.83
N GLY A 322 -15.63 -8.07 3.00
CA GLY A 322 -16.86 -8.86 3.18
C GLY A 322 -18.16 -8.06 3.05
N ILE A 323 -18.09 -6.77 2.71
CA ILE A 323 -19.23 -5.86 2.62
C ILE A 323 -19.34 -5.34 1.19
N GLU A 324 -20.55 -5.37 0.62
CA GLU A 324 -20.83 -4.88 -0.73
C GLU A 324 -21.79 -3.70 -0.68
N GLY A 325 -21.49 -2.63 -1.40
CA GLY A 325 -22.38 -1.52 -1.63
C GLY A 325 -21.79 -0.14 -1.38
N ALA A 326 -22.52 0.87 -1.82
CA ALA A 326 -22.19 2.27 -1.58
C ALA A 326 -22.65 2.72 -0.19
N TRP A 327 -21.89 3.63 0.40
CA TRP A 327 -22.20 4.23 1.70
C TRP A 327 -23.29 5.29 1.63
N THR A 328 -23.47 5.91 0.46
CA THR A 328 -24.42 7.01 0.23
C THR A 328 -25.11 6.86 -1.11
N PRO A 329 -26.25 7.54 -1.32
CA PRO A 329 -26.91 7.60 -2.62
C PRO A 329 -26.10 8.29 -3.72
N ASN A 330 -25.13 9.13 -3.35
CA ASN A 330 -24.31 9.92 -4.28
C ASN A 330 -22.81 9.60 -4.13
N PRO A 331 -22.35 8.40 -4.48
CA PRO A 331 -21.01 7.91 -4.16
C PRO A 331 -19.87 8.62 -4.90
N THR A 332 -20.16 9.57 -5.78
CA THR A 332 -19.18 10.35 -6.53
C THR A 332 -19.32 11.87 -6.29
N LYS A 333 -19.98 12.24 -5.17
CA LYS A 333 -20.21 13.64 -4.84
C LYS A 333 -19.84 13.93 -3.38
N TRP A 334 -19.20 15.06 -3.15
CA TRP A 334 -18.96 15.58 -1.80
C TRP A 334 -20.24 16.18 -1.23
N ASP A 335 -20.84 15.53 -0.24
CA ASP A 335 -22.02 15.99 0.49
C ASP A 335 -22.08 15.38 1.90
N ASN A 336 -23.14 15.65 2.64
CA ASN A 336 -23.38 15.14 3.99
C ASN A 336 -24.23 13.85 4.01
N GLY A 337 -24.46 13.22 2.85
CA GLY A 337 -25.33 12.05 2.72
C GLY A 337 -24.97 10.88 3.62
N TYR A 338 -23.69 10.74 3.99
CA TYR A 338 -23.28 9.71 4.95
C TYR A 338 -23.95 9.88 6.32
N PHE A 339 -23.99 11.08 6.86
CA PHE A 339 -24.67 11.34 8.14
C PHE A 339 -26.17 11.17 8.05
N ASP A 340 -26.79 11.54 6.92
CA ASP A 340 -28.20 11.29 6.68
C ASP A 340 -28.52 9.80 6.70
N MET A 341 -27.67 8.98 6.09
CA MET A 341 -27.82 7.52 6.13
C MET A 341 -27.53 6.96 7.53
N LEU A 342 -26.48 7.42 8.20
CA LEU A 342 -26.08 6.89 9.50
C LEU A 342 -27.12 7.15 10.59
N PHE A 343 -27.67 8.34 10.63
CA PHE A 343 -28.60 8.77 11.69
C PHE A 343 -30.08 8.67 11.31
N GLY A 344 -30.38 8.55 10.03
CA GLY A 344 -31.74 8.49 9.53
C GLY A 344 -32.39 7.10 9.61
N TYR A 345 -31.62 6.06 9.87
CA TYR A 345 -32.08 4.67 9.83
C TYR A 345 -31.52 3.84 10.98
N GLU A 346 -32.23 2.77 11.32
CA GLU A 346 -31.70 1.70 12.17
C GLU A 346 -31.03 0.64 11.28
N TRP A 347 -29.76 0.40 11.53
CA TRP A 347 -28.94 -0.51 10.72
C TRP A 347 -28.82 -1.89 11.37
N LYS A 348 -28.86 -2.92 10.54
CA LYS A 348 -28.64 -4.30 10.94
C LYS A 348 -27.66 -4.96 9.99
N LEU A 349 -26.62 -5.61 10.56
CA LEU A 349 -25.73 -6.44 9.75
C LEU A 349 -26.50 -7.67 9.23
N VAL A 350 -26.41 -7.87 7.92
CA VAL A 350 -26.93 -9.05 7.23
C VAL A 350 -25.73 -9.76 6.61
N LYS A 351 -25.52 -11.00 7.06
CA LYS A 351 -24.47 -11.90 6.53
C LYS A 351 -25.06 -12.84 5.53
#